data_22f39e0f24a4e4f25bcc3a945611b1ef
#
_entry.id   22f39e0f24a4e4f25bcc3a945611b1ef
#
_cell.length_a   1.000
_cell.length_b   1.000
_cell.length_c   1.000
_cell.angle_alpha   90.00
_cell.angle_beta   90.00
_cell.angle_gamma   90.00
#
_symmetry.space_group_name_H-M   'P 1'
#
loop_
_entity.id
_entity.type
_entity.pdbx_description
1 polymer ?
#
loop_
_entity_poly.entity_id
_entity_poly.type
_entity_poly.pdbx_seq_one_letter_code
_entity_poly.pdbx_strand_id
1 'polypeptide(L)'
;KIEMILIDLHLHSTSSDGTLSPKELVSKAKGRGISVASLTDHDTTEGVETFLDACRQRGVRGISGVELSADFNGVMHILGYRFEPQSAVFQKHMKELREGRNERNSKICRKLTDLGVSISIEEVEAEAKGEVVARPHVARVLIKKGYVQSMSTAFERYLGRGAPAYVPRYRLSPSLCIEI
;
A
#
# COMPACT_ATOMS: atom_id res chain seq x y z
N LYS A 1 7.02 14.71 -37.47
CA LYS A 1 6.77 13.45 -36.73
C LYS A 1 6.11 13.82 -35.41
N ILE A 2 4.92 13.31 -35.16
CA ILE A 2 4.29 13.43 -33.83
C ILE A 2 5.05 12.45 -32.94
N GLU A 3 5.78 12.98 -31.98
CA GLU A 3 6.44 12.16 -30.97
C GLU A 3 5.38 11.66 -29.97
N MET A 4 5.20 10.36 -29.90
CA MET A 4 4.22 9.76 -29.00
C MET A 4 4.78 9.78 -27.57
N ILE A 5 4.09 10.49 -26.67
CA ILE A 5 4.45 10.58 -25.26
C ILE A 5 3.68 9.48 -24.51
N LEU A 6 4.40 8.53 -23.91
CA LEU A 6 3.80 7.51 -23.03
C LEU A 6 3.76 8.03 -21.59
N ILE A 7 2.60 7.88 -20.96
CA ILE A 7 2.32 8.38 -19.61
C ILE A 7 1.77 7.23 -18.76
N ASP A 8 2.28 7.07 -17.54
CA ASP A 8 1.76 6.15 -16.53
C ASP A 8 1.66 6.87 -15.19
N LEU A 9 0.43 7.14 -14.74
CA LEU A 9 0.16 7.91 -13.52
C LEU A 9 -0.33 7.05 -12.35
N HIS A 10 -0.29 5.72 -12.46
CA HIS A 10 -0.77 4.83 -11.40
C HIS A 10 0.21 3.67 -11.21
N LEU A 11 1.25 3.92 -10.41
CA LEU A 11 2.32 2.97 -10.15
C LEU A 11 2.46 2.73 -8.65
N HIS A 12 2.76 1.47 -8.28
CA HIS A 12 3.00 1.07 -6.90
C HIS A 12 4.41 0.50 -6.73
N SER A 13 5.04 0.85 -5.62
CA SER A 13 6.36 0.37 -5.23
C SER A 13 6.30 -0.53 -3.99
N THR A 14 7.45 -1.00 -3.54
CA THR A 14 7.59 -1.73 -2.26
C THR A 14 7.22 -0.89 -1.04
N SER A 15 7.01 0.42 -1.18
CA SER A 15 6.46 1.26 -0.11
C SER A 15 4.97 0.97 0.17
N SER A 16 4.27 0.22 -0.70
CA SER A 16 2.91 -0.27 -0.46
C SER A 16 2.77 -1.76 -0.81
N ASP A 17 2.32 -2.08 -2.00
CA ASP A 17 2.05 -3.45 -2.45
C ASP A 17 2.66 -3.79 -3.82
N GLY A 18 3.49 -2.90 -4.36
CA GLY A 18 4.30 -3.17 -5.54
C GLY A 18 5.51 -4.06 -5.21
N THR A 19 6.12 -4.62 -6.24
CA THR A 19 7.25 -5.57 -6.13
C THR A 19 8.61 -4.95 -6.45
N LEU A 20 8.63 -3.72 -6.93
CA LEU A 20 9.84 -2.98 -7.28
C LEU A 20 10.04 -1.79 -6.34
N SER A 21 11.27 -1.51 -5.96
CA SER A 21 11.59 -0.26 -5.27
C SER A 21 11.28 0.96 -6.15
N PRO A 22 11.09 2.15 -5.58
CA PRO A 22 10.84 3.37 -6.37
C PRO A 22 11.89 3.61 -7.47
N LYS A 23 13.17 3.32 -7.21
CA LYS A 23 14.27 3.46 -8.18
C LYS A 23 14.19 2.46 -9.33
N GLU A 24 13.91 1.19 -9.01
CA GLU A 24 13.76 0.13 -10.01
C GLU A 24 12.53 0.37 -10.89
N LEU A 25 11.44 0.88 -10.29
CA LEU A 25 10.22 1.22 -10.99
C LEU A 25 10.47 2.29 -12.07
N VAL A 26 11.21 3.36 -11.73
CA VAL A 26 11.60 4.39 -12.71
C VAL A 26 12.51 3.82 -13.79
N SER A 27 13.45 2.94 -13.44
CA SER A 27 14.31 2.28 -14.43
C SER A 27 13.50 1.46 -15.43
N LYS A 28 12.51 0.72 -14.94
CA LYS A 28 11.59 -0.09 -15.76
C LYS A 28 10.69 0.79 -16.63
N ALA A 29 10.15 1.89 -16.07
CA ALA A 29 9.34 2.86 -16.80
C ALA A 29 10.13 3.48 -17.96
N LYS A 30 11.35 3.95 -17.70
CA LYS A 30 12.25 4.48 -18.72
C LYS A 30 12.54 3.47 -19.83
N GLY A 31 12.86 2.22 -19.46
CA GLY A 31 13.11 1.13 -20.40
C GLY A 31 11.92 0.78 -21.29
N ARG A 32 10.69 1.15 -20.87
CA ARG A 32 9.44 1.01 -21.65
C ARG A 32 9.05 2.26 -22.42
N GLY A 33 9.89 3.30 -22.42
CA GLY A 33 9.63 4.55 -23.14
C GLY A 33 8.64 5.49 -22.43
N ILE A 34 8.31 5.23 -21.14
CA ILE A 34 7.43 6.13 -20.37
C ILE A 34 8.16 7.43 -20.12
N SER A 35 7.56 8.53 -20.54
CA SER A 35 8.10 9.89 -20.44
C SER A 35 7.60 10.64 -19.21
N VAL A 36 6.39 10.32 -18.74
CA VAL A 36 5.78 10.91 -17.55
C VAL A 36 5.27 9.78 -16.65
N ALA A 37 5.60 9.81 -15.36
CA ALA A 37 5.17 8.78 -14.42
C ALA A 37 4.82 9.38 -13.05
N SER A 38 3.89 8.74 -12.33
CA SER A 38 3.57 9.06 -10.95
C SER A 38 3.63 7.81 -10.09
N LEU A 39 4.26 7.94 -8.92
CA LEU A 39 4.16 6.93 -7.86
C LEU A 39 2.95 7.25 -7.00
N THR A 40 2.06 6.26 -6.85
CA THR A 40 0.78 6.41 -6.15
C THR A 40 0.59 5.29 -5.13
N ASP A 41 1.57 5.07 -4.28
CA ASP A 41 1.52 4.04 -3.25
C ASP A 41 0.32 4.20 -2.32
N HIS A 42 -0.24 3.09 -1.85
CA HIS A 42 -1.42 3.07 -0.99
C HIS A 42 -1.17 3.69 0.39
N ASP A 43 -1.86 4.80 0.69
CA ASP A 43 -1.87 5.52 1.98
C ASP A 43 -0.48 5.82 2.53
N THR A 44 0.50 6.03 1.65
CA THR A 44 1.85 6.41 2.01
C THR A 44 2.51 7.25 0.92
N THR A 45 3.41 8.12 1.32
CA THR A 45 4.25 8.92 0.43
C THR A 45 5.74 8.69 0.65
N GLU A 46 6.10 7.67 1.43
CA GLU A 46 7.50 7.38 1.80
C GLU A 46 8.41 7.14 0.59
N GLY A 47 7.88 6.56 -0.50
CA GLY A 47 8.63 6.32 -1.74
C GLY A 47 8.74 7.53 -2.67
N VAL A 48 7.94 8.59 -2.47
CA VAL A 48 7.74 9.67 -3.46
C VAL A 48 9.02 10.45 -3.72
N GLU A 49 9.75 10.87 -2.69
CA GLU A 49 10.98 11.65 -2.86
C GLU A 49 12.04 10.84 -3.62
N THR A 50 12.26 9.59 -3.20
CA THR A 50 13.18 8.66 -3.88
C THR A 50 12.79 8.42 -5.35
N PHE A 51 11.49 8.31 -5.62
CA PHE A 51 10.96 8.17 -6.98
C PHE A 51 11.22 9.41 -7.82
N LEU A 52 10.92 10.61 -7.31
CA LEU A 52 11.12 11.88 -8.02
C LEU A 52 12.60 12.13 -8.32
N ASP A 53 13.50 11.80 -7.38
CA ASP A 53 14.94 11.88 -7.59
C ASP A 53 15.41 10.93 -8.70
N ALA A 54 14.93 9.69 -8.68
CA ALA A 54 15.24 8.74 -9.73
C ALA A 54 14.70 9.19 -11.10
N CYS A 55 13.52 9.81 -11.13
CA CYS A 55 12.95 10.38 -12.34
C CYS A 55 13.83 11.49 -12.92
N ARG A 56 14.30 12.43 -12.07
CA ARG A 56 15.23 13.51 -12.48
C ARG A 56 16.51 12.94 -13.09
N GLN A 57 17.10 11.95 -12.43
CA GLN A 57 18.35 11.32 -12.88
C GLN A 57 18.21 10.59 -14.22
N ARG A 58 17.02 10.08 -14.54
CA ARG A 58 16.77 9.28 -15.75
C ARG A 58 16.04 10.02 -16.86
N GLY A 59 15.77 11.31 -16.69
CA GLY A 59 15.02 12.10 -17.69
C GLY A 59 13.60 11.59 -17.90
N VAL A 60 12.92 11.16 -16.83
CA VAL A 60 11.49 10.90 -16.78
C VAL A 60 10.85 12.05 -16.02
N ARG A 61 9.74 12.58 -16.50
CA ARG A 61 8.96 13.58 -15.75
C ARG A 61 8.19 12.89 -14.63
N GLY A 62 8.70 13.01 -13.40
CA GLY A 62 8.05 12.49 -12.20
C GLY A 62 6.96 13.45 -11.68
N ILE A 63 5.85 12.88 -11.23
CA ILE A 63 4.76 13.61 -10.56
C ILE A 63 4.57 12.95 -9.19
N SER A 64 4.49 13.75 -8.12
CA SER A 64 4.11 13.26 -6.79
C SER A 64 2.69 12.73 -6.83
N GLY A 65 2.47 11.53 -6.28
CA GLY A 65 1.17 10.89 -6.24
C GLY A 65 0.97 10.11 -4.95
N VAL A 66 -0.27 9.81 -4.68
CA VAL A 66 -0.72 8.92 -3.59
C VAL A 66 -2.05 8.28 -3.98
N GLU A 67 -2.29 7.06 -3.56
CA GLU A 67 -3.59 6.42 -3.66
C GLU A 67 -4.21 6.27 -2.25
N LEU A 68 -5.22 7.08 -1.97
CA LEU A 68 -5.90 7.10 -0.68
C LEU A 68 -7.04 6.08 -0.66
N SER A 69 -7.04 5.21 0.35
CA SER A 69 -8.16 4.28 0.59
C SER A 69 -9.30 5.03 1.28
N ALA A 70 -10.38 5.29 0.55
CA ALA A 70 -11.55 5.98 1.07
C ALA A 70 -12.52 5.03 1.79
N ASP A 71 -13.22 5.55 2.82
CA ASP A 71 -14.28 4.81 3.52
C ASP A 71 -15.58 4.87 2.71
N PHE A 72 -15.85 3.78 2.02
CA PHE A 72 -17.00 3.62 1.15
C PHE A 72 -17.57 2.21 1.26
N ASN A 73 -18.87 2.07 0.98
CA ASN A 73 -19.49 0.74 0.94
C ASN A 73 -19.06 -0.01 -0.33
N GLY A 74 -17.92 -0.67 -0.24
CA GLY A 74 -17.23 -1.32 -1.34
C GLY A 74 -15.74 -1.02 -1.31
N VAL A 75 -15.13 -0.94 -2.48
CA VAL A 75 -13.74 -0.53 -2.68
C VAL A 75 -13.75 0.82 -3.39
N MET A 76 -13.18 1.84 -2.76
CA MET A 76 -12.98 3.14 -3.36
C MET A 76 -11.57 3.62 -3.03
N HIS A 77 -10.83 3.96 -4.07
CA HIS A 77 -9.53 4.61 -3.94
C HIS A 77 -9.57 5.94 -4.69
N ILE A 78 -8.92 6.94 -4.13
CA ILE A 78 -8.84 8.29 -4.69
C ILE A 78 -7.37 8.58 -4.96
N LEU A 79 -7.05 8.91 -6.21
CA LEU A 79 -5.70 9.27 -6.61
C LEU A 79 -5.50 10.78 -6.41
N GLY A 80 -4.50 11.13 -5.58
CA GLY A 80 -4.05 12.50 -5.37
C GLY A 80 -2.75 12.75 -6.14
N TYR A 81 -2.64 13.91 -6.79
CA TYR A 81 -1.44 14.31 -7.52
C TYR A 81 -1.02 15.72 -7.18
N ARG A 82 0.31 15.98 -7.21
CA ARG A 82 0.90 17.31 -7.04
C ARG A 82 0.50 18.00 -5.72
N PHE A 83 0.21 17.20 -4.70
CA PHE A 83 -0.01 17.70 -3.35
C PHE A 83 1.30 18.21 -2.73
N GLU A 84 1.19 19.00 -1.65
CA GLU A 84 2.35 19.43 -0.84
C GLU A 84 2.70 18.35 0.19
N PRO A 85 3.73 17.52 -0.04
CA PRO A 85 4.02 16.37 0.82
C PRO A 85 4.38 16.79 2.26
N GLN A 86 4.87 18.00 2.46
CA GLN A 86 5.28 18.51 3.77
C GLN A 86 4.17 19.29 4.51
N SER A 87 2.98 19.39 3.92
CA SER A 87 1.82 19.98 4.60
C SER A 87 1.53 19.26 5.91
N ALA A 88 1.46 19.98 7.01
CA ALA A 88 1.18 19.42 8.34
C ALA A 88 -0.17 18.68 8.39
N VAL A 89 -1.17 19.20 7.69
CA VAL A 89 -2.50 18.56 7.59
C VAL A 89 -2.38 17.23 6.84
N PHE A 90 -1.72 17.22 5.69
CA PHE A 90 -1.51 16.00 4.90
C PHE A 90 -0.73 14.95 5.70
N GLN A 91 0.40 15.33 6.31
CA GLN A 91 1.23 14.42 7.11
C GLN A 91 0.49 13.84 8.32
N LYS A 92 -0.36 14.62 8.96
CA LYS A 92 -1.22 14.14 10.06
C LYS A 92 -2.10 12.98 9.58
N HIS A 93 -2.80 13.14 8.45
CA HIS A 93 -3.68 12.09 7.93
C HIS A 93 -2.91 10.85 7.43
N MET A 94 -1.74 11.05 6.82
CA MET A 94 -0.86 9.92 6.45
C MET A 94 -0.41 9.13 7.68
N LYS A 95 -0.10 9.82 8.78
CA LYS A 95 0.23 9.18 10.05
C LYS A 95 -0.96 8.39 10.61
N GLU A 96 -2.16 8.98 10.64
CA GLU A 96 -3.39 8.32 11.12
C GLU A 96 -3.71 7.05 10.30
N LEU A 97 -3.56 7.10 8.96
CA LEU A 97 -3.75 5.94 8.09
C LEU A 97 -2.75 4.83 8.38
N ARG A 98 -1.47 5.17 8.61
CA ARG A 98 -0.41 4.22 8.94
C ARG A 98 -0.64 3.60 10.32
N GLU A 99 -0.93 4.39 11.35
CA GLU A 99 -1.23 3.93 12.70
C GLU A 99 -2.45 3.01 12.72
N GLY A 100 -3.53 3.41 12.03
CA GLY A 100 -4.74 2.58 11.90
C GLY A 100 -4.48 1.25 11.19
N ARG A 101 -3.52 1.22 10.25
CA ARG A 101 -3.07 -0.03 9.61
C ARG A 101 -2.34 -0.95 10.61
N ASN A 102 -1.40 -0.41 11.37
CA ASN A 102 -0.63 -1.15 12.36
C ASN A 102 -1.54 -1.70 13.46
N GLU A 103 -2.45 -0.88 13.96
CA GLU A 103 -3.45 -1.29 14.96
C GLU A 103 -4.35 -2.42 14.43
N ARG A 104 -4.80 -2.32 13.18
CA ARG A 104 -5.57 -3.39 12.53
C ARG A 104 -4.80 -4.70 12.49
N ASN A 105 -3.53 -4.68 12.08
CA ASN A 105 -2.72 -5.88 11.96
C ASN A 105 -2.53 -6.56 13.32
N SER A 106 -2.25 -5.78 14.35
CA SER A 106 -2.16 -6.28 15.74
C SER A 106 -3.49 -6.88 16.23
N LYS A 107 -4.63 -6.24 15.90
CA LYS A 107 -5.97 -6.77 16.20
C LYS A 107 -6.27 -8.08 15.47
N ILE A 108 -5.83 -8.22 14.22
CA ILE A 108 -5.96 -9.47 13.45
C ILE A 108 -5.19 -10.59 14.14
N CYS A 109 -3.91 -10.37 14.49
CA CYS A 109 -3.09 -11.37 15.18
C CYS A 109 -3.74 -11.79 16.50
N ARG A 110 -4.24 -10.85 17.31
CA ARG A 110 -4.94 -11.13 18.57
C ARG A 110 -6.17 -12.02 18.34
N LYS A 111 -7.04 -11.65 17.39
CA LYS A 111 -8.22 -12.47 17.05
C LYS A 111 -7.85 -13.87 16.56
N LEU A 112 -6.77 -14.02 15.81
CA LEU A 112 -6.28 -15.33 15.38
C LEU A 112 -5.81 -16.15 16.59
N THR A 113 -5.10 -15.54 17.53
CA THR A 113 -4.70 -16.19 18.79
C THR A 113 -5.90 -16.64 19.60
N ASP A 114 -6.95 -15.82 19.71
CA ASP A 114 -8.20 -16.17 20.39
C ASP A 114 -8.92 -17.36 19.71
N LEU A 115 -8.68 -17.58 18.43
CA LEU A 115 -9.18 -18.73 17.64
C LEU A 115 -8.26 -19.97 17.71
N GLY A 116 -7.23 -19.95 18.57
CA GLY A 116 -6.27 -21.05 18.72
C GLY A 116 -5.17 -21.08 17.65
N VAL A 117 -5.03 -20.02 16.87
CA VAL A 117 -3.97 -19.88 15.86
C VAL A 117 -2.79 -19.12 16.47
N SER A 118 -1.69 -19.82 16.74
CA SER A 118 -0.47 -19.19 17.26
C SER A 118 0.22 -18.35 16.19
N ILE A 119 0.10 -17.01 16.28
CA ILE A 119 0.70 -16.04 15.38
C ILE A 119 1.02 -14.75 16.13
N SER A 120 2.16 -14.13 15.84
CA SER A 120 2.54 -12.84 16.39
C SER A 120 2.69 -11.77 15.31
N ILE A 121 2.68 -10.50 15.69
CA ILE A 121 2.88 -9.41 14.77
C ILE A 121 4.30 -9.39 14.21
N GLU A 122 5.28 -9.77 15.02
CA GLU A 122 6.69 -9.84 14.64
C GLU A 122 6.92 -10.88 13.53
N GLU A 123 6.22 -12.02 13.59
CA GLU A 123 6.26 -13.03 12.51
C GLU A 123 5.69 -12.48 11.19
N VAL A 124 4.66 -11.66 11.27
CA VAL A 124 4.03 -11.05 10.09
C VAL A 124 4.92 -9.94 9.52
N GLU A 125 5.56 -9.14 10.37
CA GLU A 125 6.55 -8.13 9.97
C GLU A 125 7.78 -8.75 9.31
N ALA A 126 8.28 -9.83 9.87
CA ALA A 126 9.39 -10.60 9.28
C ALA A 126 9.01 -11.19 7.90
N GLU A 127 7.76 -11.61 7.73
CA GLU A 127 7.24 -12.08 6.42
C GLU A 127 7.14 -10.95 5.40
N ALA A 128 6.84 -9.73 5.83
CA ALA A 128 6.75 -8.55 4.99
C ALA A 128 8.13 -8.07 4.47
N LYS A 129 9.24 -8.49 5.10
CA LYS A 129 10.62 -8.18 4.66
C LYS A 129 10.88 -6.69 4.41
N GLY A 130 10.28 -5.81 5.21
CA GLY A 130 10.36 -4.37 5.06
C GLY A 130 9.29 -3.75 4.14
N GLU A 131 8.43 -4.56 3.54
CA GLU A 131 7.23 -4.08 2.86
C GLU A 131 6.16 -3.64 3.88
N VAL A 132 5.21 -2.83 3.44
CA VAL A 132 4.07 -2.44 4.28
C VAL A 132 3.23 -3.66 4.65
N VAL A 133 3.14 -3.94 5.96
CA VAL A 133 2.41 -5.11 6.47
C VAL A 133 0.93 -5.06 6.09
N ALA A 134 0.46 -6.12 5.43
CA ALA A 134 -0.91 -6.26 4.96
C ALA A 134 -1.45 -7.67 5.19
N ARG A 135 -2.76 -7.88 5.04
CA ARG A 135 -3.39 -9.20 5.21
C ARG A 135 -2.77 -10.35 4.40
N PRO A 136 -2.25 -10.14 3.17
CA PRO A 136 -1.51 -11.19 2.47
C PRO A 136 -0.29 -11.70 3.24
N HIS A 137 0.41 -10.85 4.00
CA HIS A 137 1.53 -11.28 4.83
C HIS A 137 1.05 -12.19 5.98
N VAL A 138 -0.06 -11.82 6.64
CA VAL A 138 -0.71 -12.70 7.63
C VAL A 138 -1.07 -14.05 7.01
N ALA A 139 -1.68 -14.04 5.82
CA ALA A 139 -2.04 -15.27 5.11
C ALA A 139 -0.82 -16.14 4.79
N ARG A 140 0.30 -15.54 4.37
CA ARG A 140 1.56 -16.28 4.14
C ARG A 140 2.09 -16.93 5.41
N VAL A 141 2.03 -16.24 6.57
CA VAL A 141 2.42 -16.83 7.85
C VAL A 141 1.50 -18.00 8.22
N LEU A 142 0.18 -17.88 8.03
CA LEU A 142 -0.77 -18.96 8.25
C LEU A 142 -0.47 -20.20 7.39
N ILE A 143 -0.09 -19.99 6.12
CA ILE A 143 0.31 -21.08 5.21
C ILE A 143 1.61 -21.74 5.69
N LYS A 144 2.64 -20.94 6.01
CA LYS A 144 3.93 -21.45 6.51
C LYS A 144 3.79 -22.28 7.79
N LYS A 145 2.86 -21.89 8.66
CA LYS A 145 2.58 -22.61 9.92
C LYS A 145 1.59 -23.77 9.76
N GLY A 146 1.10 -24.03 8.54
CA GLY A 146 0.22 -25.16 8.22
C GLY A 146 -1.23 -25.00 8.68
N TYR A 147 -1.67 -23.82 9.09
CA TYR A 147 -3.06 -23.55 9.47
C TYR A 147 -4.02 -23.54 8.26
N VAL A 148 -3.51 -23.19 7.11
CA VAL A 148 -4.22 -23.19 5.82
C VAL A 148 -3.30 -23.61 4.68
N GLN A 149 -3.88 -24.05 3.56
CA GLN A 149 -3.12 -24.55 2.41
C GLN A 149 -2.91 -23.51 1.31
N SER A 150 -3.71 -22.44 1.29
CA SER A 150 -3.66 -21.41 0.25
C SER A 150 -4.06 -20.04 0.74
N MET A 151 -3.73 -19.01 -0.05
CA MET A 151 -4.17 -17.64 0.15
C MET A 151 -5.69 -17.55 0.19
N SER A 152 -6.38 -18.17 -0.76
CA SER A 152 -7.84 -18.19 -0.83
C SER A 152 -8.46 -18.73 0.47
N THR A 153 -7.98 -19.89 0.93
CA THR A 153 -8.45 -20.50 2.18
C THR A 153 -8.18 -19.63 3.41
N ALA A 154 -7.02 -18.91 3.43
CA ALA A 154 -6.72 -17.98 4.53
C ALA A 154 -7.73 -16.83 4.60
N PHE A 155 -8.09 -16.27 3.44
CA PHE A 155 -9.07 -15.18 3.38
C PHE A 155 -10.48 -15.68 3.69
N GLU A 156 -10.89 -16.80 3.12
CA GLU A 156 -12.20 -17.39 3.35
C GLU A 156 -12.42 -17.74 4.83
N ARG A 157 -11.46 -18.42 5.45
CA ARG A 157 -11.59 -18.95 6.81
C ARG A 157 -11.35 -17.91 7.90
N TYR A 158 -10.44 -16.94 7.68
CA TYR A 158 -9.98 -16.05 8.75
C TYR A 158 -10.00 -14.57 8.43
N LEU A 159 -9.54 -14.14 7.23
CA LEU A 159 -9.11 -12.75 6.99
C LEU A 159 -10.07 -11.94 6.09
N GLY A 160 -10.96 -12.60 5.36
CA GLY A 160 -11.91 -11.94 4.46
C GLY A 160 -13.02 -11.22 5.21
N ARG A 161 -13.78 -10.39 4.50
CA ARG A 161 -14.94 -9.69 5.07
C ARG A 161 -15.97 -10.71 5.59
N GLY A 162 -16.36 -10.58 6.84
CA GLY A 162 -17.27 -11.52 7.51
C GLY A 162 -16.57 -12.71 8.18
N ALA A 163 -15.28 -12.96 7.91
CA ALA A 163 -14.52 -14.02 8.58
C ALA A 163 -14.14 -13.61 10.03
N PRO A 164 -13.91 -14.58 10.93
CA PRO A 164 -13.80 -14.32 12.38
C PRO A 164 -12.63 -13.41 12.79
N ALA A 165 -11.49 -13.47 12.09
CA ALA A 165 -10.37 -12.57 12.36
C ALA A 165 -10.37 -11.30 11.50
N TYR A 166 -11.44 -11.06 10.74
CA TYR A 166 -11.56 -9.81 10.00
C TYR A 166 -11.58 -8.59 10.93
N VAL A 167 -10.77 -7.59 10.57
CA VAL A 167 -10.79 -6.26 11.20
C VAL A 167 -10.86 -5.23 10.07
N PRO A 168 -11.83 -4.29 10.10
CA PRO A 168 -11.90 -3.23 9.12
C PRO A 168 -10.66 -2.34 9.21
N ARG A 169 -10.26 -1.76 8.07
CA ARG A 169 -9.15 -0.81 8.00
C ARG A 169 -9.68 0.58 8.34
N TYR A 170 -8.92 1.36 9.10
CA TYR A 170 -9.14 2.80 9.18
C TYR A 170 -8.99 3.43 7.81
N ARG A 171 -9.91 4.29 7.43
CA ARG A 171 -9.97 4.98 6.14
C ARG A 171 -10.49 6.39 6.35
N LEU A 172 -10.10 7.29 5.46
CA LEU A 172 -10.64 8.65 5.43
C LEU A 172 -11.99 8.65 4.71
N SER A 173 -12.87 9.61 5.03
CA SER A 173 -14.07 9.81 4.22
C SER A 173 -13.68 10.25 2.80
N PRO A 174 -14.49 9.97 1.76
CA PRO A 174 -14.19 10.42 0.41
C PRO A 174 -14.00 11.94 0.30
N SER A 175 -14.83 12.74 1.02
CA SER A 175 -14.68 14.19 1.09
C SER A 175 -13.33 14.60 1.65
N LEU A 176 -12.90 14.01 2.77
CA LEU A 176 -11.62 14.31 3.39
C LEU A 176 -10.43 13.93 2.48
N CYS A 177 -10.54 12.82 1.72
CA CYS A 177 -9.52 12.46 0.73
C CYS A 177 -9.35 13.51 -0.38
N ILE A 178 -10.40 14.30 -0.66
CA ILE A 178 -10.36 15.36 -1.69
C ILE A 178 -9.87 16.69 -1.10
N GLU A 179 -10.10 16.93 0.19
CA GLU A 179 -9.76 18.17 0.89
C GLU A 179 -8.28 18.26 1.27
N ILE A 180 -7.60 17.14 1.44
CA ILE A 180 -6.19 17.06 1.86
C ILE A 180 -5.27 16.96 0.63
#